data_a318f6eec3fa2b11fbe5fb3af7c6c10b
#
_entry.id   a318f6eec3fa2b11fbe5fb3af7c6c10b
#
_cell.length_a   1.000
_cell.length_b   1.000
_cell.length_c   1.000
_cell.angle_alpha   90.00
_cell.angle_beta   90.00
_cell.angle_gamma   90.00
#
_symmetry.space_group_name_H-M   'P 1'
#
loop_
_entity.id
_entity.type
_entity.pdbx_description
1 polymer ?
#
loop_
_entity_poly.entity_id
_entity_poly.type
_entity_poly.pdbx_seq_one_letter_code
_entity_poly.pdbx_strand_id
1 'polypeptide(L)'
;MMHNYGIVEGFYGRLYSFSARNVLVETLQKNNLNSYFYAPKEDPFLRSNFHLNPSENWRAEFKDFVAYASERSIEVSVGLTPHTKEHIDQLGKKIDYFVQLGCTKIALLFDDLETFDAEAQFRALDKSQSSFPQITFS
;
A
#
# COMPACT_ATOMS: atom_id res chain seq x y z
N MET A 1 -19.55 -12.60 -1.72
CA MET A 1 -18.36 -11.80 -2.13
C MET A 1 -18.48 -10.40 -1.57
N MET A 2 -17.53 -9.99 -0.74
CA MET A 2 -17.51 -8.63 -0.21
C MET A 2 -16.88 -7.70 -1.23
N HIS A 3 -17.60 -6.65 -1.59
CA HIS A 3 -17.04 -5.59 -2.42
C HIS A 3 -16.31 -4.58 -1.52
N ASN A 4 -15.19 -4.06 -2.02
CA ASN A 4 -14.41 -3.04 -1.32
C ASN A 4 -14.85 -1.66 -1.83
N TYR A 5 -15.41 -0.87 -0.93
CA TYR A 5 -15.79 0.51 -1.20
C TYR A 5 -15.09 1.41 -0.20
N GLY A 6 -14.48 2.48 -0.68
CA GLY A 6 -13.75 3.34 0.23
C GLY A 6 -13.06 4.50 -0.43
N ILE A 7 -11.95 4.91 0.18
CA ILE A 7 -11.14 6.05 -0.23
C ILE A 7 -9.83 5.56 -0.83
N VAL A 8 -9.38 6.22 -1.88
CA VAL A 8 -8.06 6.05 -2.47
C VAL A 8 -7.25 7.33 -2.19
N GLU A 9 -6.20 7.19 -1.40
CA GLU A 9 -5.20 8.26 -1.23
C GLU A 9 -4.13 8.03 -2.29
N GLY A 10 -4.39 8.49 -3.52
CA GLY A 10 -3.54 8.20 -4.68
C GLY A 10 -3.20 9.41 -5.54
N PHE A 11 -3.51 10.60 -5.08
CA PHE A 11 -3.34 11.83 -5.85
C PHE A 11 -1.92 12.39 -5.71
N TYR A 12 -1.57 13.30 -6.60
CA TYR A 12 -0.40 14.16 -6.45
C TYR A 12 -0.72 15.29 -5.48
N GLY A 13 0.28 15.75 -4.75
CA GLY A 13 0.15 16.85 -3.82
C GLY A 13 0.55 16.46 -2.40
N ARG A 14 0.30 17.35 -1.46
CA ARG A 14 0.73 17.18 -0.08
C ARG A 14 0.10 15.94 0.56
N LEU A 15 0.94 15.16 1.23
CA LEU A 15 0.49 13.99 1.96
C LEU A 15 -0.41 14.39 3.13
N TYR A 16 -1.42 13.56 3.40
CA TYR A 16 -2.26 13.74 4.57
C TYR A 16 -1.47 13.45 5.85
N SER A 17 -1.82 14.14 6.93
CA SER A 17 -1.36 13.77 8.26
C SER A 17 -2.08 12.50 8.74
N PHE A 18 -1.53 11.83 9.74
CA PHE A 18 -2.22 10.68 10.33
C PHE A 18 -3.50 11.09 11.04
N SER A 19 -3.56 12.30 11.61
CA SER A 19 -4.81 12.83 12.16
C SER A 19 -5.89 12.94 11.09
N ALA A 20 -5.55 13.45 9.91
CA ALA A 20 -6.48 13.54 8.78
C ALA A 20 -6.92 12.15 8.31
N ARG A 21 -5.99 11.19 8.22
CA ARG A 21 -6.30 9.81 7.84
C ARG A 21 -7.26 9.15 8.83
N ASN A 22 -7.09 9.40 10.13
CA ASN A 22 -8.00 8.87 11.13
C ASN A 22 -9.43 9.44 10.97
N VAL A 23 -9.55 10.72 10.64
CA VAL A 23 -10.85 11.33 10.35
C VAL A 23 -11.49 10.68 9.12
N LEU A 24 -10.70 10.38 8.09
CA LEU A 24 -11.20 9.68 6.90
C LEU A 24 -11.69 8.27 7.24
N VAL A 25 -10.98 7.56 8.11
CA VAL A 25 -11.42 6.23 8.58
C VAL A 25 -12.75 6.33 9.32
N GLU A 26 -12.89 7.31 10.19
CA GLU A 26 -14.15 7.54 10.92
C GLU A 26 -15.31 7.85 9.94
N THR A 27 -15.03 8.63 8.91
CA THR A 27 -16.00 8.95 7.87
C THR A 27 -16.42 7.69 7.09
N LEU A 28 -15.47 6.84 6.77
CA LEU A 28 -15.74 5.55 6.12
C LEU A 28 -16.64 4.68 6.99
N GLN A 29 -16.35 4.60 8.27
CA GLN A 29 -17.14 3.81 9.21
C GLN A 29 -18.58 4.31 9.28
N LYS A 30 -18.77 5.62 9.37
CA LYS A 30 -20.10 6.24 9.43
C LYS A 30 -20.95 5.98 8.19
N ASN A 31 -20.31 5.79 7.04
CA ASN A 31 -20.98 5.56 5.77
C ASN A 31 -21.00 4.09 5.36
N ASN A 32 -20.67 3.18 6.27
CA ASN A 32 -20.64 1.73 6.04
C ASN A 32 -19.72 1.32 4.89
N LEU A 33 -18.62 2.05 4.71
CA LEU A 33 -17.57 1.73 3.74
C LEU A 33 -16.45 0.95 4.46
N ASN A 34 -15.63 0.21 3.71
CA ASN A 34 -14.75 -0.78 4.33
C ASN A 34 -13.29 -0.75 3.85
N SER A 35 -12.90 0.21 3.01
CA SER A 35 -11.59 0.17 2.37
C SER A 35 -10.89 1.52 2.37
N TYR A 36 -9.60 1.50 2.71
CA TYR A 36 -8.70 2.65 2.57
C TYR A 36 -7.48 2.19 1.77
N PHE A 37 -7.28 2.74 0.59
CA PHE A 37 -6.17 2.40 -0.29
C PHE A 37 -5.08 3.47 -0.20
N TYR A 38 -3.94 3.11 0.36
CA TYR A 38 -2.80 4.01 0.57
C TYR A 38 -1.82 3.88 -0.58
N ALA A 39 -1.81 4.83 -1.49
CA ALA A 39 -0.90 4.88 -2.63
C ALA A 39 -0.63 6.31 -3.09
N PRO A 40 -0.30 7.27 -2.18
CA PRO A 40 -0.09 8.66 -2.60
C PRO A 40 1.11 8.78 -3.52
N LYS A 41 0.94 9.55 -4.59
CA LYS A 41 1.97 9.74 -5.61
C LYS A 41 3.20 10.47 -5.09
N GLU A 42 3.05 11.26 -4.03
CA GLU A 42 4.14 12.01 -3.42
C GLU A 42 4.87 11.25 -2.30
N ASP A 43 4.47 10.01 -2.02
CA ASP A 43 5.22 9.18 -1.07
C ASP A 43 6.36 8.47 -1.82
N PRO A 44 7.61 8.91 -1.63
CA PRO A 44 8.73 8.35 -2.39
C PRO A 44 9.05 6.90 -2.03
N PHE A 45 8.70 6.45 -0.83
CA PHE A 45 9.02 5.10 -0.36
C PHE A 45 8.19 4.02 -1.04
N LEU A 46 7.09 4.42 -1.71
CA LEU A 46 6.27 3.51 -2.50
C LEU A 46 6.72 3.49 -3.96
N ARG A 47 7.56 4.42 -4.38
CA ARG A 47 7.88 4.67 -5.79
C ARG A 47 9.38 4.91 -6.01
N SER A 48 9.81 6.17 -6.10
CA SER A 48 11.16 6.55 -6.51
C SER A 48 12.27 6.07 -5.57
N ASN A 49 12.03 6.14 -4.27
CA ASN A 49 12.96 5.68 -3.24
C ASN A 49 12.53 4.33 -2.67
N PHE A 50 12.15 3.43 -3.55
CA PHE A 50 11.57 2.13 -3.20
C PHE A 50 12.49 1.29 -2.30
N HIS A 51 13.81 1.46 -2.44
CA HIS A 51 14.80 0.73 -1.66
C HIS A 51 14.93 1.23 -0.21
N LEU A 52 14.34 2.38 0.10
CA LEU A 52 14.39 2.97 1.44
C LEU A 52 13.05 2.76 2.16
N ASN A 53 13.11 2.77 3.49
CA ASN A 53 11.91 2.74 4.32
C ASN A 53 11.75 4.09 5.03
N PRO A 54 10.50 4.47 5.35
CA PRO A 54 10.25 5.67 6.14
C PRO A 54 10.90 5.62 7.52
N SER A 55 10.88 6.74 8.23
CA SER A 55 11.41 6.83 9.59
C SER A 55 10.67 5.88 10.55
N GLU A 56 11.32 5.53 11.66
CA GLU A 56 10.69 4.71 12.71
C GLU A 56 9.44 5.38 13.27
N ASN A 57 9.42 6.70 13.35
CA ASN A 57 8.26 7.45 13.80
C ASN A 57 7.07 7.25 12.85
N TRP A 58 7.31 7.39 11.54
CA TRP A 58 6.28 7.14 10.52
C TRP A 58 5.78 5.70 10.58
N ARG A 59 6.71 4.77 10.74
CA ARG A 59 6.39 3.34 10.85
C ARG A 59 5.43 3.06 11.99
N ALA A 60 5.71 3.61 13.17
CA ALA A 60 4.86 3.46 14.34
C ALA A 60 3.49 4.09 14.12
N GLU A 61 3.45 5.29 13.54
CA GLU A 61 2.19 5.97 13.25
C GLU A 61 1.35 5.24 12.21
N PHE A 62 1.97 4.69 11.18
CA PHE A 62 1.27 3.91 10.16
C PHE A 62 0.71 2.61 10.74
N LYS A 63 1.49 1.94 11.57
CA LYS A 63 1.03 0.72 12.25
C LYS A 63 -0.18 1.00 13.11
N ASP A 64 -0.16 2.10 13.88
CA ASP A 64 -1.29 2.53 14.70
C ASP A 64 -2.50 2.88 13.84
N PHE A 65 -2.28 3.53 12.69
CA PHE A 65 -3.34 3.86 11.74
C PHE A 65 -4.02 2.59 11.19
N VAL A 66 -3.24 1.59 10.80
CA VAL A 66 -3.78 0.31 10.31
C VAL A 66 -4.61 -0.38 11.40
N ALA A 67 -4.12 -0.40 12.63
CA ALA A 67 -4.84 -0.98 13.76
C ALA A 67 -6.13 -0.22 14.06
N TYR A 68 -6.07 1.11 14.06
CA TYR A 68 -7.23 1.99 14.25
C TYR A 68 -8.33 1.71 13.22
N ALA A 69 -7.93 1.57 11.96
CA ALA A 69 -8.85 1.25 10.87
C ALA A 69 -9.44 -0.16 11.05
N SER A 70 -8.61 -1.14 11.37
CA SER A 70 -9.03 -2.53 11.55
C SER A 70 -10.07 -2.68 12.66
N GLU A 71 -9.91 -1.96 13.75
CA GLU A 71 -10.89 -1.93 14.85
C GLU A 71 -12.26 -1.43 14.39
N ARG A 72 -12.31 -0.68 13.30
CA ARG A 72 -13.52 -0.10 12.71
C ARG A 72 -13.97 -0.83 11.45
N SER A 73 -13.43 -2.02 11.24
CA SER A 73 -13.74 -2.87 10.07
C SER A 73 -13.35 -2.20 8.74
N ILE A 74 -12.32 -1.38 8.76
CA ILE A 74 -11.75 -0.77 7.57
C ILE A 74 -10.42 -1.46 7.26
N GLU A 75 -10.28 -2.02 6.06
CA GLU A 75 -9.03 -2.64 5.60
C GLU A 75 -8.17 -1.60 4.92
N VAL A 76 -6.93 -1.44 5.39
CA VAL A 76 -5.92 -0.60 4.74
C VAL A 76 -5.11 -1.47 3.79
N SER A 77 -5.13 -1.11 2.51
CA SER A 77 -4.29 -1.72 1.50
C SER A 77 -3.25 -0.70 1.01
N VAL A 78 -2.15 -1.20 0.49
CA VAL A 78 -1.02 -0.36 0.05
C VAL A 78 -0.74 -0.62 -1.42
N GLY A 79 -0.52 0.46 -2.18
CA GLY A 79 -0.08 0.37 -3.57
C GLY A 79 1.42 0.59 -3.68
N LEU A 80 2.13 -0.34 -4.27
CA LEU A 80 3.56 -0.27 -4.52
C LEU A 80 3.82 -0.14 -6.00
N THR A 81 4.71 0.79 -6.37
CA THR A 81 5.04 1.06 -7.77
C THR A 81 6.53 0.84 -8.01
N PRO A 82 6.96 -0.41 -8.25
CA PRO A 82 8.35 -0.67 -8.60
C PRO A 82 8.63 -0.16 -10.01
N HIS A 83 9.62 0.74 -10.15
CA HIS A 83 9.94 1.40 -11.40
C HIS A 83 11.09 0.72 -12.15
N THR A 84 11.99 0.08 -11.43
CA THR A 84 13.23 -0.45 -11.99
C THR A 84 13.37 -1.93 -11.67
N LYS A 85 14.31 -2.61 -12.33
CA LYS A 85 14.64 -3.99 -12.00
C LYS A 85 15.10 -4.13 -10.55
N GLU A 86 15.86 -3.15 -10.05
CA GLU A 86 16.30 -3.14 -8.65
C GLU A 86 15.12 -3.06 -7.69
N HIS A 87 14.10 -2.27 -8.02
CA HIS A 87 12.88 -2.21 -7.24
C HIS A 87 12.17 -3.57 -7.20
N ILE A 88 12.13 -4.26 -8.33
CA ILE A 88 11.52 -5.60 -8.42
C ILE A 88 12.30 -6.59 -7.56
N ASP A 89 13.64 -6.53 -7.57
CA ASP A 89 14.47 -7.38 -6.73
C ASP A 89 14.26 -7.14 -5.24
N GLN A 90 13.85 -5.93 -4.86
CA GLN A 90 13.61 -5.55 -3.46
C GLN A 90 12.15 -5.63 -3.06
N LEU A 91 11.29 -6.02 -3.97
CA LEU A 91 9.84 -6.03 -3.76
C LEU A 91 9.44 -6.88 -2.54
N GLY A 92 10.07 -8.05 -2.37
CA GLY A 92 9.79 -8.93 -1.24
C GLY A 92 10.01 -8.27 0.11
N LYS A 93 11.11 -7.51 0.24
CA LYS A 93 11.42 -6.78 1.48
C LYS A 93 10.39 -5.68 1.75
N LYS A 94 9.95 -4.98 0.70
CA LYS A 94 8.97 -3.90 0.82
C LYS A 94 7.59 -4.47 1.21
N ILE A 95 7.20 -5.58 0.62
CA ILE A 95 5.95 -6.27 0.99
C ILE A 95 6.01 -6.70 2.46
N ASP A 96 7.12 -7.34 2.87
CA ASP A 96 7.30 -7.78 4.25
C ASP A 96 7.19 -6.61 5.24
N TYR A 97 7.76 -5.46 4.87
CA TYR A 97 7.68 -4.25 5.68
C TYR A 97 6.22 -3.87 5.98
N PHE A 98 5.36 -3.83 4.96
CA PHE A 98 3.96 -3.47 5.15
C PHE A 98 3.14 -4.58 5.80
N VAL A 99 3.48 -5.83 5.54
CA VAL A 99 2.84 -6.97 6.23
C VAL A 99 3.07 -6.89 7.74
N GLN A 100 4.28 -6.55 8.15
CA GLN A 100 4.59 -6.37 9.57
C GLN A 100 3.84 -5.21 10.20
N LEU A 101 3.40 -4.23 9.41
CA LEU A 101 2.58 -3.11 9.88
C LEU A 101 1.08 -3.45 9.91
N GLY A 102 0.70 -4.67 9.52
CA GLY A 102 -0.67 -5.14 9.59
C GLY A 102 -1.43 -5.16 8.27
N CYS A 103 -0.78 -4.81 7.16
CA CYS A 103 -1.44 -4.84 5.85
C CYS A 103 -1.60 -6.27 5.34
N THR A 104 -2.80 -6.60 4.86
CA THR A 104 -3.12 -7.92 4.31
C THR A 104 -3.41 -7.87 2.82
N LYS A 105 -3.43 -6.68 2.25
CA LYS A 105 -3.73 -6.48 0.82
C LYS A 105 -2.73 -5.51 0.21
N ILE A 106 -2.09 -5.94 -0.86
CA ILE A 106 -1.06 -5.17 -1.58
C ILE A 106 -1.45 -5.10 -3.06
N ALA A 107 -1.41 -3.91 -3.62
CA ALA A 107 -1.57 -3.70 -5.05
C ALA A 107 -0.21 -3.39 -5.67
N LEU A 108 0.12 -4.03 -6.77
CA LEU A 108 1.31 -3.73 -7.55
C LEU A 108 0.88 -2.85 -8.73
N LEU A 109 1.40 -1.62 -8.76
CA LEU A 109 1.01 -0.61 -9.74
C LEU A 109 2.15 -0.42 -10.74
N PHE A 110 1.88 -0.71 -12.01
CA PHE A 110 2.87 -0.64 -13.08
C PHE A 110 2.57 0.43 -14.13
N ASP A 111 1.60 1.28 -13.86
CA ASP A 111 1.05 2.24 -14.82
C ASP A 111 1.96 3.41 -15.17
N ASP A 112 2.92 3.74 -14.30
CA ASP A 112 3.81 4.89 -14.46
C ASP A 112 5.23 4.50 -14.92
N LEU A 113 5.41 3.32 -15.50
CA LEU A 113 6.72 2.88 -15.99
C LEU A 113 7.08 3.53 -17.31
N GLU A 114 8.33 4.01 -17.43
CA GLU A 114 8.86 4.58 -18.68
C GLU A 114 9.00 3.51 -19.76
N THR A 115 9.34 2.29 -19.37
CA THR A 115 9.47 1.16 -20.28
C THR A 115 8.50 0.05 -19.84
N PHE A 116 7.71 -0.41 -20.79
CA PHE A 116 6.78 -1.50 -20.55
C PHE A 116 7.52 -2.84 -20.68
N ASP A 117 7.62 -3.59 -19.58
CA ASP A 117 8.14 -4.95 -19.55
C ASP A 117 7.11 -5.87 -18.90
N ALA A 118 6.22 -6.40 -19.71
CA ALA A 118 5.12 -7.25 -19.26
C ALA A 118 5.63 -8.53 -18.58
N GLU A 119 6.74 -9.10 -19.07
CA GLU A 119 7.30 -10.32 -18.51
C GLU A 119 7.86 -10.08 -17.11
N ALA A 120 8.60 -8.99 -16.91
CA ALA A 120 9.13 -8.63 -15.59
C ALA A 120 8.01 -8.34 -14.60
N GLN A 121 6.96 -7.64 -15.04
CA GLN A 121 5.79 -7.34 -14.21
C GLN A 121 5.07 -8.62 -13.79
N PHE A 122 4.87 -9.53 -14.73
CA PHE A 122 4.22 -10.82 -14.47
C PHE A 122 5.04 -11.67 -13.48
N ARG A 123 6.36 -11.72 -13.67
CA ARG A 123 7.26 -12.45 -12.77
C ARG A 123 7.24 -11.85 -11.36
N ALA A 124 7.20 -10.52 -11.24
CA ALA A 124 7.13 -9.84 -9.95
C ALA A 124 5.85 -10.21 -9.19
N LEU A 125 4.72 -10.22 -9.88
CA LEU A 125 3.44 -10.59 -9.28
C LEU A 125 3.43 -12.06 -8.85
N ASP A 126 3.87 -12.96 -9.72
CA ASP A 126 3.92 -14.40 -9.45
C ASP A 126 4.82 -14.72 -8.26
N LYS A 127 6.02 -14.13 -8.23
CA LYS A 127 6.97 -14.29 -7.12
C LYS A 127 6.40 -13.76 -5.81
N SER A 128 5.70 -12.62 -5.85
CA SER A 128 5.08 -12.04 -4.67
C SER A 128 3.99 -12.94 -4.11
N GLN A 129 3.13 -13.48 -4.95
CA GLN A 129 2.08 -14.41 -4.54
C GLN A 129 2.65 -15.69 -3.95
N SER A 130 3.72 -16.23 -4.54
CA SER A 130 4.38 -17.44 -4.05
C SER A 130 5.06 -17.24 -2.71
N SER A 131 5.67 -16.07 -2.50
CA SER A 131 6.40 -15.75 -1.25
C SER A 131 5.47 -15.33 -0.11
N PHE A 132 4.29 -14.78 -0.44
CA PHE A 132 3.33 -14.27 0.55
C PHE A 132 1.92 -14.78 0.24
N PRO A 133 1.67 -16.11 0.40
CA PRO A 133 0.39 -16.68 0.01
C PRO A 133 -0.80 -16.18 0.83
N GLN A 134 -0.56 -15.63 2.03
CA GLN A 134 -1.60 -15.08 2.88
C GLN A 134 -2.01 -13.64 2.48
N ILE A 135 -1.29 -13.01 1.53
CA ILE A 135 -1.55 -11.63 1.10
C ILE A 135 -2.33 -11.64 -0.21
N THR A 136 -3.31 -10.75 -0.32
CA THR A 136 -4.05 -10.52 -1.56
C THR A 136 -3.31 -9.50 -2.42
N PHE A 137 -3.01 -9.87 -3.67
CA PHE A 137 -2.37 -8.99 -4.64
C PHE A 137 -3.34 -8.63 -5.76
N SER A 138 -3.18 -7.42 -6.28
CA SER A 138 -3.93 -6.96 -7.46
C SER A 138 -3.10 -6.05 -8.35
#